data_73d11964d31c12497e0fa2d5066eaed7
#
_entry.id   73d11964d31c12497e0fa2d5066eaed7
#
_cell.length_a   1.000
_cell.length_b   1.000
_cell.length_c   1.000
_cell.angle_alpha   90.00
_cell.angle_beta   90.00
_cell.angle_gamma   90.00
#
_symmetry.space_group_name_H-M   'P 1'
#
loop_
_entity.id
_entity.type
_entity.pdbx_description
1 polymer ?
#
loop_
_entity_poly.entity_id
_entity_poly.type
_entity_poly.pdbx_seq_one_letter_code
_entity_poly.pdbx_strand_id
1 'polypeptide(L)'
;DATTGNTATNFKFDSPVYLKEGIEYCLVVMTNSLNYKVWIAGLGEADVSGSNRIISTQPHLGSLFKSQNNTTWNAVQSEDLKFTMKKCNFTSGSGTVTLQNDNLGDAITAEDGSTTVYGQRLGSNPIVLTNSSTVVRVNHADHGMYSTSNNVTITGVSSGVSTTLSGAITDDGTSVTLTSATGFPSSGTVHIKIDNEIMSGTISGTTISSITRGQGSTTAAAHSNLATVELYMISSVPLTEINKTHTAIANIGIDSYTVASTTSASISGASTTAQVGGISVYATENYRYETVKTIIGTMELPGTSLTATIKTTNATSPDGTETSFGQSTSNTTIPLNENFDMTTSSMIASGINETNEMSGSKSLEMPIVMTSQNSNLSPVIDLDRRSFIAVGNRINNVDSSSDVFPTTDFVASTEPDGDQNSAIYLTKAVTLEQAASAIRIVFSAHKQNTSEIKVLFKTLRTSDSSDFDDIGYEFFNTDGSP
;
A
#
# COMPACT_ATOMS: atom_id res chain seq x y z
N ASP A 1 -11.38 -33.47 -27.36
CA ASP A 1 -10.86 -34.61 -28.13
C ASP A 1 -11.40 -34.59 -29.58
N ALA A 2 -10.49 -34.30 -30.51
CA ALA A 2 -10.86 -34.31 -31.92
C ALA A 2 -10.89 -35.77 -32.43
N THR A 3 -12.05 -36.35 -32.55
CA THR A 3 -12.23 -37.70 -33.14
C THR A 3 -12.14 -37.68 -34.66
N THR A 4 -12.20 -36.51 -35.26
CA THR A 4 -12.04 -36.30 -36.71
C THR A 4 -11.08 -35.14 -36.96
N GLY A 5 -10.35 -35.16 -38.07
CA GLY A 5 -9.43 -34.07 -38.44
C GLY A 5 -10.13 -32.70 -38.64
N ASN A 6 -11.45 -32.63 -38.54
CA ASN A 6 -12.24 -31.38 -38.70
C ASN A 6 -12.60 -30.68 -37.38
N THR A 7 -12.41 -31.36 -36.24
CA THR A 7 -12.67 -30.75 -34.94
C THR A 7 -11.35 -30.21 -34.36
N ALA A 8 -11.29 -28.91 -34.13
CA ALA A 8 -10.08 -28.29 -33.58
C ALA A 8 -10.03 -28.34 -32.06
N THR A 9 -8.86 -28.67 -31.50
CA THR A 9 -8.55 -28.41 -30.09
C THR A 9 -7.95 -27.02 -29.99
N ASN A 10 -8.55 -26.12 -29.20
CA ASN A 10 -8.08 -24.78 -29.04
C ASN A 10 -7.08 -24.67 -27.87
N PHE A 11 -5.91 -24.16 -28.16
CA PHE A 11 -4.91 -23.75 -27.18
C PHE A 11 -4.94 -22.22 -27.11
N LYS A 12 -5.18 -21.69 -25.95
CA LYS A 12 -5.18 -20.26 -25.71
C LYS A 12 -4.00 -19.93 -24.81
N PHE A 13 -3.16 -19.01 -25.24
CA PHE A 13 -2.14 -18.44 -24.38
C PHE A 13 -2.79 -17.50 -23.35
N ASP A 14 -2.23 -17.41 -22.16
CA ASP A 14 -2.73 -16.52 -21.10
C ASP A 14 -2.66 -15.05 -21.51
N SER A 15 -1.65 -14.72 -22.31
CA SER A 15 -1.51 -13.40 -22.92
C SER A 15 -1.15 -13.52 -24.42
N PRO A 16 -1.46 -12.50 -25.25
CA PRO A 16 -1.01 -12.46 -26.64
C PRO A 16 0.52 -12.52 -26.75
N VAL A 17 1.01 -13.31 -27.69
CA VAL A 17 2.43 -13.41 -27.99
C VAL A 17 2.75 -12.59 -29.21
N TYR A 18 3.73 -11.68 -29.09
CA TYR A 18 4.20 -10.88 -30.20
C TYR A 18 5.13 -11.70 -31.11
N LEU A 19 4.82 -11.72 -32.39
CA LEU A 19 5.66 -12.35 -33.43
C LEU A 19 6.23 -11.26 -34.32
N LYS A 20 7.55 -11.10 -34.31
CA LYS A 20 8.26 -10.10 -35.10
C LYS A 20 8.46 -10.64 -36.52
N GLU A 21 8.23 -9.76 -37.51
CA GLU A 21 8.47 -10.06 -38.91
C GLU A 21 9.92 -10.45 -39.17
N GLY A 22 10.14 -11.47 -39.99
CA GLY A 22 11.48 -11.93 -40.39
C GLY A 22 12.18 -12.82 -39.33
N ILE A 23 11.55 -13.12 -38.22
CA ILE A 23 12.05 -14.06 -37.21
C ILE A 23 11.34 -15.40 -37.33
N GLU A 24 12.12 -16.48 -37.30
CA GLU A 24 11.59 -17.83 -37.28
C GLU A 24 11.14 -18.20 -35.85
N TYR A 25 9.94 -18.74 -35.75
CA TYR A 25 9.36 -19.22 -34.51
C TYR A 25 8.99 -20.68 -34.65
N CYS A 26 8.99 -21.45 -33.58
CA CYS A 26 8.46 -22.78 -33.54
C CYS A 26 7.26 -22.90 -32.61
N LEU A 27 6.27 -23.69 -33.03
CA LEU A 27 5.16 -24.13 -32.21
C LEU A 27 5.49 -25.51 -31.65
N VAL A 28 5.61 -25.63 -30.34
CA VAL A 28 5.93 -26.86 -29.66
C VAL A 28 4.69 -27.38 -28.95
N VAL A 29 4.27 -28.62 -29.28
CA VAL A 29 3.21 -29.33 -28.57
C VAL A 29 3.85 -30.44 -27.75
N MET A 30 3.68 -30.37 -26.45
CA MET A 30 4.30 -31.29 -25.51
C MET A 30 3.24 -32.06 -24.72
N THR A 31 3.52 -33.30 -24.38
CA THR A 31 2.68 -34.11 -23.50
C THR A 31 3.55 -35.14 -22.77
N ASN A 32 3.15 -35.48 -21.57
CA ASN A 32 3.72 -36.57 -20.77
C ASN A 32 2.91 -37.86 -20.88
N SER A 33 1.94 -37.95 -21.79
CA SER A 33 1.06 -39.09 -21.99
C SER A 33 1.14 -39.62 -23.40
N LEU A 34 1.20 -40.95 -23.55
CA LEU A 34 1.14 -41.64 -24.84
C LEU A 34 -0.27 -41.68 -25.48
N ASN A 35 -1.28 -41.22 -24.74
CA ASN A 35 -2.67 -41.24 -25.18
C ASN A 35 -3.05 -40.03 -26.06
N TYR A 36 -2.25 -38.97 -26.05
CA TYR A 36 -2.49 -37.81 -26.90
C TYR A 36 -1.95 -38.01 -28.29
N LYS A 37 -2.76 -37.66 -29.29
CA LYS A 37 -2.44 -37.71 -30.70
C LYS A 37 -2.76 -36.38 -31.37
N VAL A 38 -1.99 -36.05 -32.38
CA VAL A 38 -2.20 -34.86 -33.22
C VAL A 38 -2.40 -35.32 -34.67
N TRP A 39 -3.20 -34.54 -35.39
CA TRP A 39 -3.40 -34.79 -36.82
C TRP A 39 -2.22 -34.23 -37.61
N ILE A 40 -1.69 -35.04 -38.49
CA ILE A 40 -0.62 -34.69 -39.43
C ILE A 40 -1.07 -34.94 -40.85
N ALA A 41 -0.46 -34.25 -41.80
CA ALA A 41 -0.59 -34.52 -43.24
C ALA A 41 0.71 -35.15 -43.76
N GLY A 42 0.63 -36.25 -44.44
CA GLY A 42 1.78 -36.91 -45.09
C GLY A 42 1.76 -36.70 -46.60
N LEU A 43 2.89 -36.33 -47.20
CA LEU A 43 3.01 -36.24 -48.64
C LEU A 43 2.80 -37.58 -49.30
N GLY A 44 1.95 -37.63 -50.31
CA GLY A 44 1.56 -38.88 -51.04
C GLY A 44 0.43 -39.65 -50.38
N GLU A 45 -0.09 -39.24 -49.20
CA GLU A 45 -1.21 -39.87 -48.53
C GLU A 45 -2.55 -39.25 -48.92
N ALA A 46 -3.63 -40.02 -48.78
CA ALA A 46 -4.98 -39.54 -49.05
C ALA A 46 -5.52 -38.71 -47.91
N ASP A 47 -6.28 -37.66 -48.24
CA ASP A 47 -7.00 -36.84 -47.30
C ASP A 47 -8.03 -37.68 -46.51
N VAL A 48 -8.06 -37.49 -45.19
CA VAL A 48 -9.00 -38.17 -44.28
C VAL A 48 -10.47 -37.69 -44.45
N SER A 49 -10.73 -36.65 -45.22
CA SER A 49 -12.10 -36.17 -45.51
C SER A 49 -12.92 -37.10 -46.41
N GLY A 50 -12.30 -38.14 -46.94
CA GLY A 50 -12.93 -39.05 -47.91
C GLY A 50 -13.05 -38.51 -49.34
N SER A 51 -12.39 -37.40 -49.61
CA SER A 51 -12.39 -36.74 -50.92
C SER A 51 -11.46 -37.43 -51.92
N ASN A 52 -10.72 -38.48 -51.54
CA ASN A 52 -9.68 -39.12 -52.32
C ASN A 52 -8.57 -38.18 -52.84
N ARG A 53 -8.47 -37.00 -52.28
CA ARG A 53 -7.42 -36.04 -52.62
C ARG A 53 -6.09 -36.51 -52.06
N ILE A 54 -5.09 -36.59 -52.92
CA ILE A 54 -3.72 -36.90 -52.51
C ILE A 54 -3.01 -35.60 -52.12
N ILE A 55 -2.32 -35.61 -50.99
CA ILE A 55 -1.50 -34.46 -50.50
C ILE A 55 -0.22 -34.44 -51.35
N SER A 56 -0.12 -33.49 -52.23
CA SER A 56 1.00 -33.38 -53.21
C SER A 56 1.95 -32.23 -52.95
N THR A 57 1.59 -31.29 -52.07
CA THR A 57 2.42 -30.10 -51.79
C THR A 57 2.39 -29.76 -50.31
N GLN A 58 3.51 -29.25 -49.83
CA GLN A 58 3.64 -28.70 -48.49
C GLN A 58 3.21 -27.22 -48.52
N PRO A 59 2.15 -26.84 -47.81
CA PRO A 59 1.57 -25.48 -47.94
C PRO A 59 2.40 -24.39 -47.25
N HIS A 60 3.28 -24.76 -46.34
CA HIS A 60 4.09 -23.83 -45.57
C HIS A 60 5.57 -24.14 -45.67
N LEU A 61 6.41 -23.10 -45.68
CA LEU A 61 7.85 -23.20 -45.53
C LEU A 61 8.16 -23.53 -44.06
N GLY A 62 8.68 -24.70 -43.79
CA GLY A 62 9.03 -25.16 -42.46
C GLY A 62 9.15 -26.66 -42.39
N SER A 63 9.62 -27.17 -41.31
CA SER A 63 9.77 -28.63 -41.12
C SER A 63 9.11 -29.05 -39.82
N LEU A 64 8.41 -30.19 -39.87
CA LEU A 64 7.93 -30.84 -38.65
C LEU A 64 9.12 -31.52 -37.95
N PHE A 65 9.27 -31.29 -36.68
CA PHE A 65 10.23 -31.98 -35.83
C PHE A 65 9.48 -32.85 -34.82
N LYS A 66 9.95 -34.09 -34.65
CA LYS A 66 9.41 -35.01 -33.65
C LYS A 66 10.48 -35.36 -32.63
N SER A 67 10.09 -35.40 -31.35
CA SER A 67 10.96 -35.81 -30.24
C SER A 67 10.21 -36.72 -29.30
N GLN A 68 10.91 -37.75 -28.77
CA GLN A 68 10.40 -38.63 -27.73
C GLN A 68 10.92 -38.29 -26.35
N ASN A 69 11.97 -37.47 -26.25
CA ASN A 69 12.67 -37.15 -24.99
C ASN A 69 12.82 -35.66 -24.75
N ASN A 70 12.17 -34.83 -25.56
CA ASN A 70 12.26 -33.36 -25.49
C ASN A 70 13.69 -32.77 -25.61
N THR A 71 14.67 -33.60 -25.96
CA THR A 71 16.07 -33.17 -26.08
C THR A 71 16.57 -33.33 -27.50
N THR A 72 16.21 -34.45 -28.13
CA THR A 72 16.62 -34.77 -29.51
C THR A 72 15.42 -34.64 -30.44
N TRP A 73 15.53 -33.77 -31.43
CA TRP A 73 14.49 -33.46 -32.40
C TRP A 73 14.90 -33.93 -33.80
N ASN A 74 14.07 -34.75 -34.38
CA ASN A 74 14.29 -35.29 -35.74
C ASN A 74 13.37 -34.56 -36.72
N ALA A 75 13.92 -33.99 -37.75
CA ALA A 75 13.19 -33.35 -38.84
C ALA A 75 12.49 -34.44 -39.69
N VAL A 76 11.21 -34.23 -39.98
CA VAL A 76 10.39 -35.08 -40.88
C VAL A 76 9.82 -34.20 -41.98
N GLN A 77 10.50 -34.15 -43.10
CA GLN A 77 10.15 -33.28 -44.23
C GLN A 77 8.93 -33.70 -45.03
N SER A 78 8.52 -34.96 -44.90
CA SER A 78 7.35 -35.49 -45.60
C SER A 78 6.03 -35.37 -44.87
N GLU A 79 6.06 -34.82 -43.65
CA GLU A 79 4.87 -34.68 -42.81
C GLU A 79 4.77 -33.27 -42.24
N ASP A 80 3.54 -32.78 -42.09
CA ASP A 80 3.21 -31.50 -41.42
C ASP A 80 2.14 -31.66 -40.37
N LEU A 81 2.25 -30.82 -39.30
CA LEU A 81 1.22 -30.71 -38.28
C LEU A 81 0.06 -29.88 -38.80
N LYS A 82 -1.16 -30.37 -38.64
CA LYS A 82 -2.35 -29.60 -38.95
C LYS A 82 -2.64 -28.60 -37.79
N PHE A 83 -2.53 -27.32 -38.06
CA PHE A 83 -2.88 -26.27 -37.09
C PHE A 83 -3.49 -25.06 -37.77
N THR A 84 -4.13 -24.23 -36.94
CA THR A 84 -4.63 -22.92 -37.35
C THR A 84 -4.17 -21.90 -36.32
N MET A 85 -3.43 -20.93 -36.77
CA MET A 85 -3.01 -19.80 -35.89
C MET A 85 -4.05 -18.70 -35.99
N LYS A 86 -4.48 -18.22 -34.81
CA LYS A 86 -5.37 -17.06 -34.70
C LYS A 86 -4.58 -15.90 -34.17
N LYS A 87 -4.70 -14.75 -34.80
CA LYS A 87 -4.14 -13.49 -34.30
C LYS A 87 -5.16 -12.72 -33.49
N CYS A 88 -4.68 -11.94 -32.53
CA CYS A 88 -5.51 -10.97 -31.85
C CYS A 88 -5.91 -9.83 -32.77
N ASN A 89 -7.09 -9.28 -32.56
CA ASN A 89 -7.57 -8.08 -33.20
C ASN A 89 -7.91 -7.10 -32.09
N PHE A 90 -7.10 -6.05 -31.97
CA PHE A 90 -7.25 -5.01 -30.97
C PHE A 90 -8.07 -3.86 -31.54
N THR A 91 -8.74 -3.13 -30.67
CA THR A 91 -9.37 -1.88 -31.05
C THR A 91 -8.28 -0.81 -31.21
N SER A 92 -8.18 -0.20 -32.40
CA SER A 92 -7.28 0.93 -32.58
C SER A 92 -7.78 2.16 -31.81
N GLY A 93 -6.86 2.99 -31.33
CA GLY A 93 -7.16 4.15 -30.50
C GLY A 93 -6.44 4.10 -29.17
N SER A 94 -7.05 4.65 -28.14
CA SER A 94 -6.50 4.67 -26.80
C SER A 94 -7.44 4.01 -25.79
N GLY A 95 -6.85 3.33 -24.81
CA GLY A 95 -7.49 2.82 -23.61
C GLY A 95 -6.68 3.20 -22.38
N THR A 96 -7.27 3.14 -21.21
CA THR A 96 -6.57 3.45 -19.96
C THR A 96 -6.67 2.28 -19.01
N VAL A 97 -5.54 1.88 -18.47
CA VAL A 97 -5.44 0.97 -17.32
C VAL A 97 -5.07 1.82 -16.12
N THR A 98 -5.87 1.78 -15.09
CA THR A 98 -5.57 2.49 -13.84
C THR A 98 -5.08 1.48 -12.81
N LEU A 99 -3.85 1.66 -12.33
CA LEU A 99 -3.31 0.91 -11.21
C LEU A 99 -3.52 1.72 -9.94
N GLN A 100 -3.97 1.04 -8.90
CA GLN A 100 -4.14 1.59 -7.56
C GLN A 100 -3.46 0.66 -6.57
N ASN A 101 -2.93 1.21 -5.47
CA ASN A 101 -2.51 0.37 -4.36
C ASN A 101 -3.74 -0.06 -3.56
N ASP A 102 -3.61 -1.18 -2.86
CA ASP A 102 -4.60 -1.58 -1.87
C ASP A 102 -4.66 -0.55 -0.74
N ASN A 103 -5.80 -0.45 -0.09
CA ASN A 103 -5.96 0.41 1.07
C ASN A 103 -4.96 0.01 2.16
N LEU A 104 -4.32 1.00 2.76
CA LEU A 104 -3.35 0.77 3.82
C LEU A 104 -4.05 0.76 5.18
N GLY A 105 -3.83 -0.31 5.93
CA GLY A 105 -4.40 -0.51 7.25
C GLY A 105 -5.67 -1.36 7.27
N ASP A 106 -6.22 -1.52 8.46
CA ASP A 106 -7.45 -2.30 8.68
C ASP A 106 -8.68 -1.46 8.36
N ALA A 107 -9.72 -2.11 7.84
CA ALA A 107 -11.02 -1.47 7.66
C ALA A 107 -11.69 -1.29 9.02
N ILE A 108 -12.03 -0.05 9.35
CA ILE A 108 -12.69 0.33 10.60
C ILE A 108 -13.94 1.16 10.30
N THR A 109 -14.98 0.95 11.10
CA THR A 109 -16.18 1.78 11.03
C THR A 109 -15.97 3.05 11.84
N ALA A 110 -16.33 4.20 11.27
CA ALA A 110 -16.30 5.47 12.00
C ALA A 110 -17.21 5.43 13.24
N GLU A 111 -16.93 6.28 14.23
CA GLU A 111 -17.65 6.31 15.50
C GLU A 111 -19.17 6.53 15.35
N ASP A 112 -19.59 7.20 14.28
CA ASP A 112 -20.99 7.42 13.93
C ASP A 112 -21.63 6.21 13.20
N GLY A 113 -20.87 5.17 12.91
CA GLY A 113 -21.31 3.97 12.20
C GLY A 113 -21.54 4.16 10.69
N SER A 114 -21.31 5.35 10.15
CA SER A 114 -21.72 5.69 8.77
C SER A 114 -20.67 5.46 7.72
N THR A 115 -19.38 5.50 8.07
CA THR A 115 -18.28 5.48 7.11
C THR A 115 -17.22 4.47 7.52
N THR A 116 -16.78 3.64 6.57
CA THR A 116 -15.61 2.80 6.76
C THR A 116 -14.37 3.62 6.42
N VAL A 117 -13.42 3.66 7.33
CA VAL A 117 -12.09 4.26 7.12
C VAL A 117 -11.02 3.19 7.28
N TYR A 118 -9.86 3.43 6.72
CA TYR A 118 -8.72 2.54 6.87
C TYR A 118 -7.69 3.16 7.79
N GLY A 119 -7.21 2.41 8.75
CA GLY A 119 -6.24 2.88 9.72
C GLY A 119 -5.30 1.80 10.22
N GLN A 120 -4.15 2.23 10.68
CA GLN A 120 -3.21 1.35 11.36
C GLN A 120 -3.70 1.07 12.77
N ARG A 121 -3.76 -0.20 13.14
CA ARG A 121 -4.01 -0.58 14.52
C ARG A 121 -2.83 -0.25 15.40
N LEU A 122 -3.07 0.52 16.43
CA LEU A 122 -2.06 0.91 17.40
C LEU A 122 -1.80 -0.21 18.43
N GLY A 123 -0.72 -0.08 19.16
CA GLY A 123 -0.43 -0.98 20.30
C GLY A 123 -1.48 -0.89 21.40
N SER A 124 -1.39 -1.77 22.39
CA SER A 124 -2.31 -1.74 23.52
C SER A 124 -2.16 -0.47 24.34
N ASN A 125 -3.27 0.18 24.66
CA ASN A 125 -3.34 1.42 25.43
C ASN A 125 -2.40 2.51 24.88
N PRO A 126 -2.58 2.94 23.62
CA PRO A 126 -1.62 3.83 22.96
C PRO A 126 -1.72 5.28 23.43
N ILE A 127 -2.76 5.64 24.16
CA ILE A 127 -3.03 7.00 24.62
C ILE A 127 -2.37 7.22 25.98
N VAL A 128 -1.58 8.25 26.10
CA VAL A 128 -0.93 8.66 27.36
C VAL A 128 -1.48 10.02 27.78
N LEU A 129 -2.14 10.04 28.92
CA LEU A 129 -2.67 11.23 29.57
C LEU A 129 -1.74 11.65 30.71
N THR A 130 -1.55 12.96 30.87
CA THR A 130 -0.80 13.54 31.99
C THR A 130 -1.75 14.35 32.88
N ASN A 131 -1.65 14.14 34.19
CA ASN A 131 -2.52 14.81 35.14
C ASN A 131 -2.46 16.34 35.02
N SER A 132 -3.60 16.99 35.05
CA SER A 132 -3.77 18.45 34.88
C SER A 132 -3.31 18.99 33.51
N SER A 133 -3.11 18.11 32.51
CA SER A 133 -2.70 18.51 31.16
C SER A 133 -3.83 18.31 30.15
N THR A 134 -3.88 19.21 29.17
CA THR A 134 -4.73 19.11 27.97
C THR A 134 -3.98 18.46 26.80
N VAL A 135 -2.74 18.08 27.00
CA VAL A 135 -1.93 17.42 25.97
C VAL A 135 -2.12 15.90 26.08
N VAL A 136 -2.53 15.30 24.98
CA VAL A 136 -2.71 13.86 24.84
C VAL A 136 -1.59 13.32 23.96
N ARG A 137 -0.72 12.49 24.50
CA ARG A 137 0.31 11.81 23.71
C ARG A 137 -0.25 10.53 23.14
N VAL A 138 0.07 10.26 21.88
CA VAL A 138 -0.31 9.05 21.16
C VAL A 138 0.94 8.27 20.81
N ASN A 139 1.04 7.03 21.26
CA ASN A 139 2.08 6.10 20.86
C ASN A 139 1.63 5.41 19.56
N HIS A 140 2.35 5.65 18.49
CA HIS A 140 2.00 5.21 17.15
C HIS A 140 3.30 4.89 16.40
N ALA A 141 3.66 3.62 16.40
CA ALA A 141 4.89 3.15 15.76
C ALA A 141 4.82 3.38 14.24
N ASP A 142 5.95 3.78 13.68
CA ASP A 142 6.12 3.94 12.23
C ASP A 142 5.09 4.88 11.57
N HIS A 143 4.55 5.86 12.31
CA HIS A 143 3.48 6.73 11.81
C HIS A 143 3.88 7.59 10.60
N GLY A 144 5.14 7.73 10.33
CA GLY A 144 5.62 8.45 9.16
C GLY A 144 5.40 9.97 9.14
N MET A 145 4.66 10.56 10.08
CA MET A 145 4.39 12.00 10.13
C MET A 145 5.61 12.80 10.58
N TYR A 146 5.82 13.97 10.00
CA TYR A 146 6.99 14.83 10.26
C TYR A 146 6.65 16.32 10.34
N SER A 147 5.41 16.68 10.08
CA SER A 147 4.96 18.07 10.08
C SER A 147 3.81 18.27 11.04
N THR A 148 3.81 19.38 11.76
CA THR A 148 2.70 19.76 12.64
C THR A 148 1.38 20.00 11.89
N SER A 149 1.43 20.17 10.59
CA SER A 149 0.27 20.26 9.71
C SER A 149 -0.24 18.91 9.20
N ASN A 150 0.38 17.79 9.57
CA ASN A 150 -0.17 16.48 9.28
C ASN A 150 -1.51 16.29 10.02
N ASN A 151 -2.46 15.68 9.32
CA ASN A 151 -3.74 15.31 9.91
C ASN A 151 -3.69 13.85 10.35
N VAL A 152 -4.35 13.55 11.46
CA VAL A 152 -4.53 12.18 11.93
C VAL A 152 -5.95 12.00 12.44
N THR A 153 -6.60 10.93 12.02
CA THR A 153 -7.88 10.51 12.57
C THR A 153 -7.64 9.37 13.54
N ILE A 154 -8.06 9.53 14.78
CA ILE A 154 -7.97 8.51 15.82
C ILE A 154 -9.38 7.98 16.08
N THR A 155 -9.53 6.66 16.15
CA THR A 155 -10.80 5.98 16.43
C THR A 155 -10.58 4.80 17.36
N GLY A 156 -11.69 4.35 18.00
CA GLY A 156 -11.67 3.13 18.82
C GLY A 156 -11.04 3.28 20.19
N VAL A 157 -10.68 4.50 20.63
CA VAL A 157 -10.26 4.72 22.01
C VAL A 157 -11.46 4.49 22.92
N SER A 158 -11.34 3.58 23.88
CA SER A 158 -12.41 3.18 24.79
C SER A 158 -11.95 3.24 26.24
N SER A 159 -12.86 3.58 27.14
CA SER A 159 -12.62 3.44 28.58
C SER A 159 -12.59 2.00 29.07
N GLY A 160 -13.17 1.09 28.29
CA GLY A 160 -13.40 -0.30 28.69
C GLY A 160 -14.50 -0.47 29.73
N VAL A 161 -15.23 0.59 30.10
CA VAL A 161 -16.30 0.56 31.10
C VAL A 161 -17.65 0.64 30.41
N SER A 162 -18.49 -0.33 30.66
CA SER A 162 -19.85 -0.40 30.10
C SER A 162 -20.85 -0.97 31.09
N THR A 163 -22.11 -0.63 30.86
CA THR A 163 -23.28 -1.15 31.56
C THR A 163 -24.47 -1.22 30.59
N THR A 164 -25.70 -1.34 31.07
CA THR A 164 -26.90 -1.29 30.24
C THR A 164 -27.91 -0.28 30.78
N LEU A 165 -28.83 0.14 29.92
CA LEU A 165 -29.96 0.96 30.33
C LEU A 165 -30.92 0.19 31.26
N SER A 166 -31.37 0.84 32.32
CA SER A 166 -32.49 0.39 33.16
C SER A 166 -33.77 1.11 32.73
N GLY A 167 -34.30 0.74 31.58
CA GLY A 167 -35.45 1.35 30.93
C GLY A 167 -35.11 1.98 29.58
N ALA A 168 -36.09 2.04 28.68
CA ALA A 168 -35.93 2.69 27.39
C ALA A 168 -35.90 4.21 27.56
N ILE A 169 -35.21 4.90 26.63
CA ILE A 169 -35.15 6.38 26.56
C ILE A 169 -35.61 6.83 25.19
N THR A 170 -36.44 7.88 25.15
CA THR A 170 -36.85 8.55 23.91
C THR A 170 -35.76 9.48 23.37
N ASP A 171 -35.89 9.90 22.13
CA ASP A 171 -34.95 10.80 21.46
C ASP A 171 -34.86 12.21 22.10
N ASP A 172 -35.86 12.60 22.83
CA ASP A 172 -35.93 13.86 23.62
C ASP A 172 -35.70 13.65 25.12
N GLY A 173 -35.41 12.42 25.55
CA GLY A 173 -35.23 12.09 26.97
C GLY A 173 -34.06 12.87 27.60
N THR A 174 -34.31 13.40 28.81
CA THR A 174 -33.36 14.27 29.54
C THR A 174 -32.65 13.54 30.68
N SER A 175 -32.91 12.25 30.87
CA SER A 175 -32.34 11.44 31.96
C SER A 175 -32.15 10.00 31.50
N VAL A 176 -31.07 9.39 31.94
CA VAL A 176 -30.71 7.98 31.72
C VAL A 176 -30.55 7.30 33.08
N THR A 177 -31.11 6.10 33.23
CA THR A 177 -30.86 5.25 34.40
C THR A 177 -30.04 4.03 33.98
N LEU A 178 -28.94 3.81 34.69
CA LEU A 178 -28.03 2.67 34.46
C LEU A 178 -28.46 1.47 35.30
N THR A 179 -28.27 0.27 34.80
CA THR A 179 -28.50 -0.96 35.64
C THR A 179 -27.38 -1.09 36.70
N SER A 180 -26.20 -0.58 36.45
CA SER A 180 -25.10 -0.54 37.39
C SER A 180 -24.21 0.69 37.08
N ALA A 181 -23.71 1.32 38.12
CA ALA A 181 -22.72 2.40 37.99
C ALA A 181 -21.29 1.95 38.31
N THR A 182 -21.03 0.66 38.32
CA THR A 182 -19.69 0.11 38.60
C THR A 182 -18.72 0.56 37.50
N GLY A 183 -17.61 1.20 37.90
CA GLY A 183 -16.62 1.76 36.99
C GLY A 183 -16.93 3.17 36.47
N PHE A 184 -18.16 3.65 36.65
CA PHE A 184 -18.52 5.05 36.34
C PHE A 184 -18.10 5.97 37.51
N PRO A 185 -17.87 7.26 37.22
CA PRO A 185 -17.68 8.26 38.29
C PRO A 185 -18.89 8.27 39.24
N SER A 186 -18.65 8.49 40.54
CA SER A 186 -19.72 8.55 41.55
C SER A 186 -20.58 9.81 41.44
N SER A 187 -20.04 10.85 40.85
CA SER A 187 -20.72 12.13 40.65
C SER A 187 -19.99 12.98 39.60
N GLY A 188 -20.62 14.03 39.12
CA GLY A 188 -20.05 15.00 38.17
C GLY A 188 -20.46 14.77 36.73
N THR A 189 -19.82 15.50 35.83
CA THR A 189 -20.11 15.39 34.40
C THR A 189 -19.56 14.10 33.84
N VAL A 190 -20.38 13.37 33.09
CA VAL A 190 -20.00 12.16 32.37
C VAL A 190 -20.39 12.28 30.91
N HIS A 191 -19.60 11.64 30.06
CA HIS A 191 -19.94 11.38 28.68
C HIS A 191 -20.21 9.90 28.52
N ILE A 192 -21.28 9.56 27.83
CA ILE A 192 -21.69 8.18 27.55
C ILE A 192 -22.00 8.01 26.08
N LYS A 193 -21.84 6.79 25.59
CA LYS A 193 -22.27 6.39 24.25
C LYS A 193 -23.28 5.27 24.38
N ILE A 194 -24.41 5.39 23.66
CA ILE A 194 -25.44 4.39 23.56
C ILE A 194 -25.70 4.17 22.07
N ASP A 195 -25.49 2.95 21.57
CA ASP A 195 -25.51 2.65 20.15
C ASP A 195 -24.57 3.63 19.38
N ASN A 196 -25.09 4.46 18.48
CA ASN A 196 -24.32 5.45 17.73
C ASN A 196 -24.47 6.87 18.29
N GLU A 197 -25.13 7.06 19.42
CA GLU A 197 -25.30 8.38 20.00
C GLU A 197 -24.36 8.63 21.17
N ILE A 198 -23.70 9.76 21.16
CA ILE A 198 -22.89 10.29 22.27
C ILE A 198 -23.68 11.38 22.97
N MET A 199 -23.69 11.33 24.28
CA MET A 199 -24.37 12.31 25.12
C MET A 199 -23.56 12.62 26.38
N SER A 200 -23.80 13.80 26.97
CA SER A 200 -23.21 14.21 28.24
C SER A 200 -24.28 14.54 29.26
N GLY A 201 -23.99 14.37 30.53
CA GLY A 201 -24.91 14.66 31.61
C GLY A 201 -24.23 14.63 32.97
N THR A 202 -24.98 14.85 34.05
CA THR A 202 -24.47 14.79 35.43
C THR A 202 -24.90 13.47 36.08
N ILE A 203 -23.91 12.66 36.48
CA ILE A 203 -24.16 11.38 37.15
C ILE A 203 -24.28 11.58 38.66
N SER A 204 -25.25 10.86 39.26
CA SER A 204 -25.39 10.70 40.70
C SER A 204 -25.91 9.28 40.95
N GLY A 205 -25.11 8.43 41.54
CA GLY A 205 -25.43 6.99 41.67
C GLY A 205 -25.59 6.34 40.30
N THR A 206 -26.75 5.76 40.02
CA THR A 206 -27.08 5.11 38.73
C THR A 206 -27.83 6.04 37.76
N THR A 207 -28.13 7.27 38.16
CA THR A 207 -28.88 8.21 37.32
C THR A 207 -27.98 9.26 36.71
N ILE A 208 -28.12 9.49 35.42
CA ILE A 208 -27.48 10.60 34.67
C ILE A 208 -28.61 11.54 34.28
N SER A 209 -28.54 12.77 34.74
CA SER A 209 -29.55 13.80 34.52
C SER A 209 -28.99 14.97 33.71
N SER A 210 -29.86 15.89 33.29
CA SER A 210 -29.49 17.07 32.49
C SER A 210 -28.71 16.70 31.25
N ILE A 211 -29.22 15.69 30.52
CA ILE A 211 -28.52 15.13 29.36
C ILE A 211 -28.55 16.13 28.21
N THR A 212 -27.37 16.36 27.62
CA THR A 212 -27.19 17.01 26.33
C THR A 212 -26.96 15.91 25.29
N ARG A 213 -27.87 15.80 24.32
CA ARG A 213 -27.94 14.78 23.30
C ARG A 213 -27.06 15.12 22.08
N GLY A 214 -26.75 14.11 21.28
CA GLY A 214 -26.11 14.31 19.97
C GLY A 214 -24.72 14.94 20.01
N GLN A 215 -23.92 14.62 21.03
CA GLN A 215 -22.55 15.14 21.15
C GLN A 215 -21.65 14.53 20.07
N GLY A 216 -20.53 15.23 19.72
CA GLY A 216 -19.56 14.70 18.76
C GLY A 216 -20.11 14.49 17.35
N SER A 217 -21.10 15.30 16.94
CA SER A 217 -21.79 15.22 15.62
C SER A 217 -22.65 13.96 15.44
N THR A 218 -23.00 13.29 16.52
CA THR A 218 -23.98 12.20 16.49
C THR A 218 -25.41 12.75 16.54
N THR A 219 -26.40 11.92 16.20
CA THR A 219 -27.82 12.33 16.17
C THR A 219 -28.55 11.73 17.37
N ALA A 220 -29.40 12.53 18.01
CA ALA A 220 -30.27 12.05 19.09
C ALA A 220 -31.22 10.97 18.58
N ALA A 221 -31.31 9.86 19.29
CA ALA A 221 -32.11 8.69 18.93
C ALA A 221 -32.80 8.06 20.17
N ALA A 222 -33.85 7.34 19.95
CA ALA A 222 -34.45 6.53 21.00
C ALA A 222 -33.63 5.25 21.23
N HIS A 223 -33.43 4.88 22.49
CA HIS A 223 -32.68 3.67 22.85
C HIS A 223 -33.56 2.69 23.63
N SER A 224 -33.43 1.42 23.32
CA SER A 224 -34.20 0.35 23.95
C SER A 224 -33.73 0.04 25.39
N ASN A 225 -34.61 -0.49 26.18
CA ASN A 225 -34.22 -1.06 27.49
C ASN A 225 -33.11 -2.11 27.27
N LEU A 226 -32.12 -2.14 28.15
CA LEU A 226 -30.93 -2.99 28.10
C LEU A 226 -29.96 -2.67 26.96
N ALA A 227 -30.13 -1.58 26.21
CA ALA A 227 -29.09 -1.12 25.31
C ALA A 227 -27.79 -0.88 26.08
N THR A 228 -26.65 -1.19 25.44
CA THR A 228 -25.33 -1.01 26.06
C THR A 228 -25.03 0.49 26.22
N VAL A 229 -24.59 0.85 27.40
CA VAL A 229 -24.12 2.19 27.74
C VAL A 229 -22.64 2.14 28.04
N GLU A 230 -21.85 2.77 27.19
CA GLU A 230 -20.40 2.87 27.36
C GLU A 230 -20.03 4.19 28.06
N LEU A 231 -19.10 4.14 29.01
CA LEU A 231 -18.50 5.36 29.54
C LEU A 231 -17.58 5.95 28.47
N TYR A 232 -17.99 7.06 27.87
CA TYR A 232 -17.29 7.69 26.74
C TYR A 232 -16.36 8.82 27.16
N MET A 233 -15.61 8.56 28.24
CA MET A 233 -14.55 9.42 28.76
C MET A 233 -13.50 8.62 29.52
N ILE A 234 -12.26 9.12 29.56
CA ILE A 234 -11.15 8.55 30.33
C ILE A 234 -10.47 9.64 31.12
N SER A 235 -10.27 9.45 32.43
CA SER A 235 -9.58 10.42 33.29
C SER A 235 -10.13 11.85 33.10
N SER A 236 -11.42 12.00 33.04
CA SER A 236 -12.18 13.24 32.80
C SER A 236 -12.10 13.80 31.37
N VAL A 237 -11.29 13.25 30.48
CA VAL A 237 -11.22 13.66 29.07
C VAL A 237 -12.32 12.94 28.28
N PRO A 238 -13.24 13.68 27.63
CA PRO A 238 -14.23 13.07 26.74
C PRO A 238 -13.56 12.41 25.54
N LEU A 239 -14.00 11.21 25.15
CA LEU A 239 -13.44 10.51 24.01
C LEU A 239 -13.75 11.19 22.68
N THR A 240 -14.77 12.06 22.61
CA THR A 240 -15.01 12.95 21.47
C THR A 240 -13.83 13.91 21.18
N GLU A 241 -12.98 14.15 22.17
CA GLU A 241 -11.80 15.00 21.99
C GLU A 241 -10.59 14.21 21.48
N ILE A 242 -10.63 12.88 21.55
CA ILE A 242 -9.58 11.96 21.10
C ILE A 242 -10.00 11.23 19.83
N ASN A 243 -11.18 10.61 19.83
CA ASN A 243 -11.75 9.89 18.68
C ASN A 243 -12.30 10.90 17.65
N LYS A 244 -11.42 11.52 16.92
CA LYS A 244 -11.75 12.49 15.86
C LYS A 244 -10.58 12.69 14.93
N THR A 245 -10.79 13.47 13.87
CA THR A 245 -9.71 14.00 13.05
C THR A 245 -9.06 15.19 13.74
N HIS A 246 -7.77 15.06 14.01
CA HIS A 246 -6.92 16.14 14.50
C HIS A 246 -6.22 16.78 13.31
N THR A 247 -6.46 18.07 13.09
CA THR A 247 -5.91 18.84 11.97
C THR A 247 -4.55 19.45 12.28
N ALA A 248 -4.07 19.28 13.50
CA ALA A 248 -2.74 19.69 13.94
C ALA A 248 -2.23 18.68 14.98
N ILE A 249 -0.96 18.35 14.86
CA ILE A 249 -0.22 17.54 15.82
C ILE A 249 0.99 18.32 16.32
N ALA A 250 1.56 17.92 17.43
CA ALA A 250 2.75 18.54 17.99
C ALA A 250 3.68 17.48 18.60
N ASN A 251 4.89 17.89 19.00
CA ASN A 251 5.89 17.01 19.64
C ASN A 251 6.02 15.67 18.90
N ILE A 252 6.29 15.78 17.60
CA ILE A 252 6.38 14.62 16.70
C ILE A 252 7.70 13.93 16.94
N GLY A 253 7.63 12.70 17.45
CA GLY A 253 8.75 11.78 17.58
C GLY A 253 8.73 10.70 16.51
N ILE A 254 9.58 9.70 16.65
CA ILE A 254 9.64 8.56 15.71
C ILE A 254 8.38 7.70 15.83
N ASP A 255 7.97 7.40 17.06
CA ASP A 255 6.88 6.48 17.38
C ASP A 255 5.77 7.15 18.21
N SER A 256 5.71 8.48 18.24
CA SER A 256 4.68 9.18 19.00
C SER A 256 4.53 10.64 18.57
N TYR A 257 3.39 11.19 18.87
CA TYR A 257 3.07 12.61 18.70
C TYR A 257 2.06 13.03 19.78
N THR A 258 1.75 14.31 19.83
CA THR A 258 0.71 14.81 20.73
C THR A 258 -0.41 15.48 19.95
N VAL A 259 -1.62 15.33 20.49
CA VAL A 259 -2.83 16.05 20.06
C VAL A 259 -3.39 16.85 21.23
N ALA A 260 -4.13 17.90 20.92
CA ALA A 260 -4.72 18.75 21.96
C ALA A 260 -6.13 18.30 22.31
N SER A 261 -6.43 18.30 23.60
CA SER A 261 -7.76 18.23 24.20
C SER A 261 -8.13 19.62 24.76
N THR A 262 -9.40 19.92 24.89
CA THR A 262 -9.86 21.12 25.60
C THR A 262 -10.04 20.86 27.11
N THR A 263 -10.17 19.56 27.45
CA THR A 263 -10.38 19.12 28.85
C THR A 263 -9.07 18.57 29.42
N SER A 264 -8.68 19.06 30.60
CA SER A 264 -7.52 18.54 31.32
C SER A 264 -7.80 17.16 31.90
N ALA A 265 -6.82 16.27 31.78
CA ALA A 265 -6.92 14.96 32.40
C ALA A 265 -6.88 15.07 33.94
N SER A 266 -7.69 14.25 34.59
CA SER A 266 -7.71 14.08 36.04
C SER A 266 -7.39 12.63 36.39
N ILE A 267 -6.18 12.40 36.88
CA ILE A 267 -5.68 11.07 37.21
C ILE A 267 -5.64 10.96 38.72
N SER A 268 -6.35 9.96 39.27
CA SER A 268 -6.38 9.71 40.69
C SER A 268 -5.18 8.84 41.13
N GLY A 269 -4.69 9.11 42.34
CA GLY A 269 -3.58 8.39 42.94
C GLY A 269 -2.22 9.07 42.80
N ALA A 270 -1.16 8.35 43.03
CA ALA A 270 0.21 8.88 43.02
C ALA A 270 0.82 8.99 41.60
N SER A 271 0.19 8.42 40.62
CA SER A 271 0.69 8.47 39.22
C SER A 271 0.37 9.83 38.59
N THR A 272 1.34 10.41 37.91
CA THR A 272 1.16 11.65 37.12
C THR A 272 0.71 11.38 35.69
N THR A 273 0.81 10.14 35.24
CA THR A 273 0.44 9.71 33.86
C THR A 273 -0.41 8.46 33.89
N ALA A 274 -1.27 8.31 32.90
CA ALA A 274 -2.05 7.10 32.64
C ALA A 274 -1.94 6.70 31.19
N GLN A 275 -1.62 5.42 30.95
CA GLN A 275 -1.62 4.82 29.63
C GLN A 275 -2.93 4.03 29.44
N VAL A 276 -3.73 4.45 28.46
CA VAL A 276 -5.13 4.08 28.32
C VAL A 276 -5.52 3.91 26.84
N GLY A 277 -6.76 3.52 26.58
CA GLY A 277 -7.36 3.52 25.25
C GLY A 277 -7.83 2.16 24.76
N GLY A 278 -7.34 1.07 25.37
CA GLY A 278 -7.74 -0.29 24.98
C GLY A 278 -6.87 -0.87 23.88
N ILE A 279 -7.37 -1.93 23.25
CA ILE A 279 -6.62 -2.74 22.26
C ILE A 279 -7.11 -2.56 20.82
N SER A 280 -8.16 -1.80 20.62
CA SER A 280 -8.81 -1.61 19.31
C SER A 280 -8.75 -0.14 18.88
N VAL A 281 -7.62 0.51 19.15
CA VAL A 281 -7.38 1.89 18.74
C VAL A 281 -6.71 1.88 17.37
N TYR A 282 -7.22 2.72 16.48
CA TYR A 282 -6.72 2.87 15.13
C TYR A 282 -6.36 4.33 14.86
N ALA A 283 -5.36 4.54 14.04
CA ALA A 283 -4.99 5.85 13.54
C ALA A 283 -4.92 5.82 12.02
N THR A 284 -5.50 6.83 11.39
CA THR A 284 -5.39 7.09 9.97
C THR A 284 -4.70 8.42 9.82
N GLU A 285 -3.47 8.41 9.38
CA GLU A 285 -2.68 9.61 9.14
C GLU A 285 -2.61 9.92 7.65
N ASN A 286 -2.55 11.21 7.33
CA ASN A 286 -2.14 11.69 6.03
C ASN A 286 -0.64 11.99 6.10
N TYR A 287 0.15 11.21 5.41
CA TYR A 287 1.56 11.50 5.24
C TYR A 287 1.85 11.85 3.78
N ARG A 288 2.93 12.57 3.61
CA ARG A 288 3.38 13.01 2.30
C ARG A 288 4.58 12.18 1.89
N TYR A 289 4.70 11.92 0.61
CA TYR A 289 5.90 11.38 0.03
C TYR A 289 6.35 12.27 -1.12
N GLU A 290 7.63 12.33 -1.29
CA GLU A 290 8.27 13.24 -2.24
C GLU A 290 8.58 12.54 -3.54
N THR A 291 8.85 11.24 -3.46
CA THR A 291 9.24 10.46 -4.63
C THR A 291 8.47 9.14 -4.66
N VAL A 292 7.99 8.79 -5.84
CA VAL A 292 7.42 7.47 -6.11
C VAL A 292 8.26 6.79 -7.17
N LYS A 293 8.73 5.60 -6.88
CA LYS A 293 9.35 4.71 -7.85
C LYS A 293 8.36 3.62 -8.22
N THR A 294 8.09 3.48 -9.50
CA THR A 294 7.29 2.39 -10.02
C THR A 294 8.18 1.32 -10.62
N ILE A 295 7.82 0.08 -10.41
CA ILE A 295 8.43 -1.08 -11.06
C ILE A 295 7.31 -1.78 -11.82
N ILE A 296 7.29 -1.62 -13.14
CA ILE A 296 6.25 -2.17 -14.01
C ILE A 296 6.93 -2.77 -15.23
N GLY A 297 6.65 -4.03 -15.48
CA GLY A 297 7.03 -4.68 -16.73
C GLY A 297 6.17 -4.16 -17.87
N THR A 298 6.76 -3.56 -18.88
CA THR A 298 6.05 -3.02 -20.04
C THR A 298 6.75 -3.37 -21.34
N MET A 299 5.96 -3.42 -22.41
CA MET A 299 6.46 -3.57 -23.77
C MET A 299 5.68 -2.64 -24.69
N GLU A 300 6.38 -1.74 -25.38
CA GLU A 300 5.83 -0.97 -26.49
C GLU A 300 6.21 -1.64 -27.81
N LEU A 301 5.24 -1.80 -28.68
CA LEU A 301 5.40 -2.37 -30.01
C LEU A 301 5.38 -1.25 -31.06
N PRO A 302 5.88 -1.48 -32.30
CA PRO A 302 5.85 -0.45 -33.34
C PRO A 302 4.45 0.13 -33.54
N GLY A 303 4.34 1.47 -33.49
CA GLY A 303 3.06 2.18 -33.61
C GLY A 303 2.13 2.08 -32.39
N THR A 304 2.69 1.67 -31.25
CA THR A 304 1.99 1.73 -29.96
C THR A 304 2.72 2.65 -28.99
N SER A 305 2.05 3.10 -27.94
CA SER A 305 2.68 3.90 -26.88
C SER A 305 2.01 3.68 -25.54
N LEU A 306 2.80 3.88 -24.48
CA LEU A 306 2.38 3.88 -23.08
C LEU A 306 2.75 5.21 -22.45
N THR A 307 1.78 5.84 -21.79
CA THR A 307 2.01 7.06 -21.02
C THR A 307 1.41 6.91 -19.65
N ALA A 308 2.20 7.10 -18.61
CA ALA A 308 1.77 6.97 -17.23
C ALA A 308 1.82 8.31 -16.51
N THR A 309 0.86 8.53 -15.63
CA THR A 309 0.84 9.65 -14.67
C THR A 309 0.61 9.08 -13.28
N ILE A 310 1.11 9.77 -12.26
CA ILE A 310 0.84 9.41 -10.86
C ILE A 310 0.02 10.50 -10.21
N LYS A 311 -0.96 10.09 -9.45
CA LYS A 311 -1.79 10.95 -8.62
C LYS A 311 -1.86 10.36 -7.22
N THR A 312 -2.00 11.23 -6.24
CA THR A 312 -2.36 10.82 -4.88
C THR A 312 -3.86 10.96 -4.68
N THR A 313 -4.43 10.12 -3.85
CA THR A 313 -5.85 10.16 -3.51
C THR A 313 -6.02 10.36 -2.01
N ASN A 314 -7.23 10.64 -1.57
CA ASN A 314 -7.52 10.84 -0.14
C ASN A 314 -7.69 9.52 0.65
N ALA A 315 -7.62 8.37 0.00
CA ALA A 315 -7.74 7.03 0.61
C ALA A 315 -8.93 6.85 1.57
N THR A 316 -10.02 7.55 1.33
CA THR A 316 -11.19 7.51 2.22
C THR A 316 -12.25 6.52 1.76
N SER A 317 -12.12 5.97 0.57
CA SER A 317 -13.14 5.10 -0.01
C SER A 317 -12.52 3.84 -0.63
N PRO A 318 -12.97 2.64 -0.21
CA PRO A 318 -12.44 1.39 -0.74
C PRO A 318 -12.95 1.03 -2.14
N ASP A 319 -13.90 1.79 -2.67
CA ASP A 319 -14.55 1.53 -3.95
C ASP A 319 -13.97 2.35 -5.12
N GLY A 320 -12.90 3.08 -4.89
CA GLY A 320 -12.26 3.91 -5.91
C GLY A 320 -12.97 5.23 -6.20
N THR A 321 -13.91 5.65 -5.36
CA THR A 321 -14.57 6.96 -5.45
C THR A 321 -13.79 8.08 -4.78
N GLU A 322 -12.54 7.81 -4.42
CA GLU A 322 -11.66 8.76 -3.75
C GLU A 322 -11.40 10.01 -4.58
N THR A 323 -11.35 11.13 -3.89
CA THR A 323 -10.98 12.39 -4.52
C THR A 323 -9.50 12.38 -4.87
N SER A 324 -9.19 12.49 -6.14
CA SER A 324 -7.82 12.66 -6.62
C SER A 324 -7.33 14.06 -6.29
N PHE A 325 -6.25 14.15 -5.54
CA PHE A 325 -5.54 15.42 -5.36
C PHE A 325 -4.65 15.64 -6.58
N GLY A 326 -5.06 16.49 -7.46
CA GLY A 326 -4.57 16.76 -8.81
C GLY A 326 -3.08 17.08 -9.01
N GLN A 327 -2.19 16.51 -8.25
CA GLN A 327 -0.77 16.56 -8.54
C GLN A 327 -0.41 15.41 -9.48
N SER A 328 -0.57 15.69 -10.73
CA SER A 328 0.02 14.90 -11.79
C SER A 328 1.51 15.18 -11.80
N THR A 329 2.31 14.23 -11.44
CA THR A 329 3.69 14.22 -11.87
C THR A 329 3.72 14.12 -13.38
N SER A 330 4.73 14.69 -13.99
CA SER A 330 4.86 14.73 -15.45
C SER A 330 4.46 13.41 -16.11
N ASN A 331 3.73 13.51 -17.21
CA ASN A 331 3.51 12.37 -18.10
C ASN A 331 4.87 11.81 -18.48
N THR A 332 5.14 10.61 -18.03
CA THR A 332 6.37 9.93 -18.37
C THR A 332 6.05 8.86 -19.39
N THR A 333 6.59 9.01 -20.58
CA THR A 333 6.54 7.95 -21.59
C THR A 333 7.43 6.81 -21.13
N ILE A 334 6.84 5.64 -20.98
CA ILE A 334 7.61 4.44 -20.65
C ILE A 334 8.44 4.05 -21.88
N PRO A 335 9.76 3.95 -21.78
CA PRO A 335 10.61 3.81 -22.94
C PRO A 335 10.34 2.51 -23.71
N LEU A 336 10.37 2.62 -25.02
CA LEU A 336 10.33 1.47 -25.93
C LEU A 336 11.60 0.64 -25.75
N ASN A 337 11.46 -0.66 -25.57
CA ASN A 337 12.55 -1.60 -25.66
C ASN A 337 12.74 -2.04 -27.11
N GLU A 338 13.87 -1.72 -27.70
CA GLU A 338 14.18 -2.07 -29.10
C GLU A 338 14.17 -3.58 -29.36
N ASN A 339 14.39 -4.38 -28.34
CA ASN A 339 14.35 -5.84 -28.44
C ASN A 339 12.96 -6.43 -28.20
N PHE A 340 11.96 -5.60 -27.93
CA PHE A 340 10.59 -6.01 -27.57
C PHE A 340 10.51 -6.92 -26.34
N ASP A 341 11.51 -6.83 -25.48
CA ASP A 341 11.49 -7.48 -24.16
C ASP A 341 10.80 -6.57 -23.14
N MET A 342 10.33 -7.17 -22.06
CA MET A 342 9.72 -6.40 -20.98
C MET A 342 10.76 -5.48 -20.34
N THR A 343 10.47 -4.19 -20.32
CA THR A 343 11.34 -3.21 -19.67
C THR A 343 11.30 -3.33 -18.16
N THR A 344 12.44 -3.14 -17.53
CA THR A 344 12.49 -2.91 -16.09
C THR A 344 12.31 -1.43 -15.79
N SER A 345 11.40 -1.14 -14.88
CA SER A 345 11.10 0.10 -14.17
C SER A 345 11.68 1.42 -14.70
N SER A 346 10.82 2.31 -15.07
CA SER A 346 11.10 3.74 -15.04
C SER A 346 10.84 4.29 -13.64
N MET A 347 11.74 5.15 -13.16
CA MET A 347 11.43 5.99 -12.03
C MET A 347 10.52 7.11 -12.51
N ILE A 348 9.32 7.15 -12.02
CA ILE A 348 8.45 8.29 -12.16
C ILE A 348 8.70 9.13 -10.91
N ALA A 349 9.61 10.06 -10.99
CA ALA A 349 9.75 11.07 -9.97
C ALA A 349 8.45 11.89 -9.97
N SER A 350 7.86 12.12 -8.81
CA SER A 350 6.97 13.25 -8.67
C SER A 350 7.79 14.46 -9.12
N GLY A 351 7.29 15.31 -9.99
CA GLY A 351 7.99 16.53 -10.44
C GLY A 351 8.26 17.53 -9.33
N ILE A 352 8.39 17.05 -8.13
CA ILE A 352 8.48 17.72 -6.87
C ILE A 352 9.87 17.46 -6.37
N ASN A 353 10.63 18.45 -6.51
CA ASN A 353 11.78 18.59 -5.69
C ASN A 353 11.30 19.26 -4.37
N GLU A 354 12.19 19.52 -3.49
CA GLU A 354 12.09 19.96 -2.11
C GLU A 354 11.04 21.03 -1.76
N THR A 355 10.41 21.68 -2.74
CA THR A 355 9.47 22.78 -2.49
C THR A 355 8.00 22.43 -2.58
N ASN A 356 7.66 21.30 -3.19
CA ASN A 356 6.28 20.89 -3.41
C ASN A 356 6.10 19.42 -3.11
N GLU A 357 5.75 19.08 -1.92
CA GLU A 357 5.40 17.73 -1.52
C GLU A 357 4.15 17.26 -2.27
N MET A 358 4.10 16.00 -2.63
CA MET A 358 2.84 15.40 -3.08
C MET A 358 1.85 15.47 -1.93
N SER A 359 0.92 16.41 -2.03
CA SER A 359 -0.16 16.48 -1.06
C SER A 359 -1.06 15.27 -1.27
N GLY A 360 -1.37 14.58 -0.22
CA GLY A 360 -2.30 13.48 -0.28
C GLY A 360 -2.06 12.46 0.77
N SER A 361 -2.82 11.45 0.70
CA SER A 361 -2.89 10.37 1.63
C SER A 361 -2.10 9.16 1.14
N LYS A 362 -2.26 8.09 1.82
CA LYS A 362 -1.61 6.80 1.63
C LYS A 362 -1.90 6.10 0.31
N SER A 363 -2.83 6.58 -0.50
CA SER A 363 -3.22 5.96 -1.75
C SER A 363 -2.63 6.66 -2.96
N LEU A 364 -2.26 5.86 -3.91
CA LEU A 364 -1.72 6.24 -5.20
C LEU A 364 -2.61 5.70 -6.31
N GLU A 365 -2.85 6.53 -7.30
CA GLU A 365 -3.47 6.13 -8.54
C GLU A 365 -2.50 6.38 -9.69
N MET A 366 -2.29 5.38 -10.52
CA MET A 366 -1.48 5.52 -11.72
C MET A 366 -2.27 5.12 -12.95
N PRO A 367 -2.93 6.07 -13.63
CA PRO A 367 -3.49 5.84 -14.95
C PRO A 367 -2.37 5.69 -15.98
N ILE A 368 -2.43 4.62 -16.76
CA ILE A 368 -1.55 4.32 -17.88
C ILE A 368 -2.40 4.37 -19.14
N VAL A 369 -2.14 5.34 -19.99
CA VAL A 369 -2.81 5.45 -21.29
C VAL A 369 -2.06 4.57 -22.28
N MET A 370 -2.76 3.61 -22.84
CA MET A 370 -2.28 2.67 -23.85
C MET A 370 -2.81 3.10 -25.20
N THR A 371 -1.95 3.37 -26.16
CA THR A 371 -2.38 3.83 -27.50
C THR A 371 -1.86 2.87 -28.57
N SER A 372 -2.69 2.55 -29.54
CA SER A 372 -2.28 1.81 -30.73
C SER A 372 -2.91 2.40 -31.99
N GLN A 373 -2.10 2.53 -33.03
CA GLN A 373 -2.54 2.91 -34.37
C GLN A 373 -2.82 1.69 -35.25
N ASN A 374 -2.55 0.48 -34.75
CA ASN A 374 -2.65 -0.75 -35.51
C ASN A 374 -3.51 -1.78 -34.77
N SER A 375 -4.56 -2.24 -35.43
CA SER A 375 -5.46 -3.27 -34.85
C SER A 375 -4.80 -4.63 -34.61
N ASN A 376 -3.62 -4.86 -35.13
CA ASN A 376 -2.88 -6.12 -34.93
C ASN A 376 -1.90 -6.04 -33.75
N LEU A 377 -1.66 -4.87 -33.20
CA LEU A 377 -0.68 -4.64 -32.14
C LEU A 377 -1.31 -3.91 -30.96
N SER A 378 -0.87 -4.20 -29.76
CA SER A 378 -1.20 -3.49 -28.55
C SER A 378 0.05 -3.38 -27.66
N PRO A 379 0.26 -2.28 -26.98
CA PRO A 379 1.27 -2.27 -25.93
C PRO A 379 0.86 -3.26 -24.84
N VAL A 380 1.83 -3.74 -24.08
CA VAL A 380 1.63 -4.78 -23.06
C VAL A 380 2.09 -4.26 -21.71
N ILE A 381 1.30 -4.53 -20.67
CA ILE A 381 1.65 -4.31 -19.27
C ILE A 381 1.62 -5.67 -18.58
N ASP A 382 2.73 -6.02 -17.92
CA ASP A 382 2.82 -7.24 -17.11
C ASP A 382 2.27 -6.94 -15.71
N LEU A 383 1.09 -7.44 -15.44
CA LEU A 383 0.42 -7.23 -14.14
C LEU A 383 1.04 -8.04 -13.01
N ASP A 384 1.86 -9.03 -13.29
CA ASP A 384 2.57 -9.82 -12.26
C ASP A 384 3.87 -9.13 -11.81
N ARG A 385 4.36 -8.18 -12.60
CA ARG A 385 5.57 -7.41 -12.31
C ARG A 385 5.24 -5.93 -12.12
N ARG A 386 4.57 -5.63 -11.03
CA ARG A 386 4.20 -4.26 -10.67
C ARG A 386 4.42 -4.01 -9.19
N SER A 387 5.03 -2.89 -8.87
CA SER A 387 5.11 -2.37 -7.51
C SER A 387 5.30 -0.88 -7.48
N PHE A 388 4.99 -0.29 -6.34
CA PHE A 388 5.27 1.10 -6.01
C PHE A 388 6.18 1.15 -4.80
N ILE A 389 7.12 2.06 -4.83
CA ILE A 389 7.91 2.45 -3.66
C ILE A 389 7.69 3.95 -3.48
N ALA A 390 7.01 4.33 -2.43
CA ALA A 390 6.84 5.72 -2.04
C ALA A 390 7.87 6.06 -0.95
N VAL A 391 8.57 7.16 -1.12
CA VAL A 391 9.64 7.60 -0.22
C VAL A 391 9.31 9.00 0.28
N GLY A 392 9.18 9.14 1.60
CA GLY A 392 9.24 10.42 2.29
C GLY A 392 10.70 10.70 2.65
N ASN A 393 11.15 11.91 2.39
CA ASN A 393 12.55 12.28 2.61
C ASN A 393 12.78 12.57 4.10
N ARG A 394 13.42 11.63 4.77
CA ARG A 394 13.69 11.70 6.20
C ARG A 394 15.10 11.26 6.52
N ILE A 395 16.03 11.97 5.97
CA ILE A 395 17.43 11.70 6.21
C ILE A 395 18.01 12.77 7.14
N ASN A 396 17.26 13.16 8.16
CA ASN A 396 17.74 14.11 9.14
C ASN A 396 18.11 13.39 10.44
N ASN A 397 19.17 13.85 11.08
CA ASN A 397 19.54 13.37 12.39
C ASN A 397 18.44 13.76 13.40
N VAL A 398 18.04 12.80 14.21
CA VAL A 398 17.11 13.04 15.32
C VAL A 398 17.96 13.42 16.53
N ASP A 399 17.59 14.48 17.21
CA ASP A 399 18.20 14.82 18.49
C ASP A 399 18.06 13.63 19.45
N SER A 400 19.19 13.04 19.81
CA SER A 400 19.24 11.87 20.69
C SER A 400 18.67 12.11 22.09
N SER A 401 18.48 13.39 22.46
CA SER A 401 17.97 13.77 23.78
C SER A 401 16.45 13.85 23.86
N SER A 402 15.74 13.92 22.73
CA SER A 402 14.31 14.26 22.75
C SER A 402 13.40 13.34 21.94
N ASP A 403 13.90 12.44 21.13
CA ASP A 403 13.12 11.63 20.14
C ASP A 403 12.24 12.50 19.22
N VAL A 404 12.47 13.80 19.17
CA VAL A 404 11.69 14.75 18.36
C VAL A 404 12.48 15.06 17.10
N PHE A 405 11.83 14.98 15.96
CA PHE A 405 12.45 15.40 14.71
C PHE A 405 12.85 16.88 14.79
N PRO A 406 14.03 17.25 14.28
CA PRO A 406 14.46 18.62 14.23
C PRO A 406 13.45 19.46 13.45
N THR A 407 13.22 20.68 13.90
CA THR A 407 12.34 21.65 13.23
C THR A 407 12.97 22.25 11.96
N THR A 408 14.24 21.98 11.75
CA THR A 408 15.04 22.36 10.57
C THR A 408 15.37 21.13 9.76
N ASP A 409 15.61 21.28 8.47
CA ASP A 409 15.89 20.17 7.55
C ASP A 409 17.22 19.44 7.82
N PHE A 410 18.06 19.96 8.68
CA PHE A 410 19.30 19.33 9.12
C PHE A 410 19.76 19.85 10.47
N VAL A 411 20.58 19.07 11.18
CA VAL A 411 21.28 19.51 12.38
C VAL A 411 22.67 20.01 11.96
N ALA A 412 22.99 21.24 12.33
CA ALA A 412 24.26 21.82 11.97
C ALA A 412 25.43 21.06 12.62
N SER A 413 26.54 20.92 11.91
CA SER A 413 27.75 20.25 12.40
C SER A 413 28.37 20.92 13.64
N THR A 414 27.92 22.12 13.95
CA THR A 414 28.32 22.90 15.15
C THR A 414 27.50 22.56 16.38
N GLU A 415 26.38 21.86 16.22
CA GLU A 415 25.59 21.38 17.36
C GLU A 415 26.29 20.20 18.01
N PRO A 416 26.16 20.02 19.34
CA PRO A 416 26.83 18.93 20.05
C PRO A 416 26.53 17.54 19.51
N ASP A 417 25.30 17.32 19.05
CA ASP A 417 24.82 16.05 18.50
C ASP A 417 24.72 16.10 16.96
N GLY A 418 25.14 17.20 16.34
CA GLY A 418 25.20 17.33 14.90
C GLY A 418 26.38 16.54 14.33
N ASP A 419 26.15 15.80 13.27
CA ASP A 419 27.23 15.18 12.54
C ASP A 419 27.72 16.09 11.40
N GLN A 420 28.87 15.75 10.85
CA GLN A 420 29.45 16.51 9.73
C GLN A 420 28.71 16.30 8.41
N ASN A 421 27.78 15.33 8.39
CA ASN A 421 26.93 15.06 7.26
C ASN A 421 25.51 15.52 7.62
N SER A 422 24.92 16.30 6.77
CA SER A 422 23.59 16.87 6.99
C SER A 422 22.48 15.82 7.06
N ALA A 423 22.76 14.59 6.60
CA ALA A 423 21.78 13.52 6.56
C ALA A 423 22.45 12.14 6.56
N ILE A 424 21.95 11.23 7.42
CA ILE A 424 22.41 9.84 7.49
C ILE A 424 21.20 8.92 7.44
N TYR A 425 21.30 7.88 6.60
CA TYR A 425 20.31 6.81 6.52
C TYR A 425 20.98 5.47 6.81
N LEU A 426 20.51 4.77 7.84
CA LEU A 426 20.98 3.43 8.20
C LEU A 426 19.88 2.41 7.89
N THR A 427 20.24 1.38 7.12
CA THR A 427 19.36 0.24 6.93
C THR A 427 19.41 -0.68 8.16
N LYS A 428 18.37 -1.45 8.38
CA LYS A 428 18.41 -2.55 9.36
C LYS A 428 19.44 -3.59 8.93
N ALA A 429 20.06 -4.27 9.89
CA ALA A 429 20.91 -5.42 9.62
C ALA A 429 20.07 -6.54 8.96
N VAL A 430 20.61 -7.12 7.90
CA VAL A 430 19.96 -8.21 7.16
C VAL A 430 20.81 -9.47 7.35
N THR A 431 20.20 -10.50 7.90
CA THR A 431 20.83 -11.84 7.96
C THR A 431 20.44 -12.62 6.73
N LEU A 432 21.44 -13.02 5.94
CA LEU A 432 21.23 -13.82 4.75
C LEU A 432 21.16 -15.30 5.09
N GLU A 433 20.22 -16.05 4.54
CA GLU A 433 20.16 -17.51 4.70
C GLU A 433 21.34 -18.22 4.05
N GLN A 434 21.90 -17.62 3.01
CA GLN A 434 23.09 -18.12 2.32
C GLN A 434 24.09 -16.99 2.13
N ALA A 435 25.38 -17.33 2.16
CA ALA A 435 26.44 -16.36 1.95
C ALA A 435 26.38 -15.76 0.55
N ALA A 436 26.41 -14.44 0.47
CA ALA A 436 26.50 -13.71 -0.78
C ALA A 436 27.96 -13.37 -1.11
N SER A 437 28.33 -13.45 -2.36
CA SER A 437 29.68 -13.08 -2.85
C SER A 437 29.72 -11.64 -3.37
N ALA A 438 28.58 -11.00 -3.55
CA ALA A 438 28.49 -9.63 -4.04
C ALA A 438 27.23 -8.96 -3.52
N ILE A 439 27.29 -7.66 -3.33
CA ILE A 439 26.16 -6.79 -2.97
C ILE A 439 25.98 -5.76 -4.08
N ARG A 440 24.75 -5.59 -4.54
CA ARG A 440 24.36 -4.48 -5.42
C ARG A 440 23.34 -3.63 -4.69
N ILE A 441 23.64 -2.35 -4.59
CA ILE A 441 22.72 -1.36 -3.99
C ILE A 441 22.07 -0.57 -5.13
N VAL A 442 20.76 -0.46 -5.06
CA VAL A 442 19.97 0.38 -5.97
C VAL A 442 19.10 1.28 -5.11
N PHE A 443 19.24 2.57 -5.26
CA PHE A 443 18.41 3.55 -4.57
C PHE A 443 18.08 4.72 -5.52
N SER A 444 17.00 5.41 -5.20
CA SER A 444 16.61 6.62 -5.90
C SER A 444 16.94 7.81 -5.02
N ALA A 445 17.67 8.77 -5.59
CA ALA A 445 18.06 9.96 -4.87
C ALA A 445 18.01 11.18 -5.79
N HIS A 446 17.64 12.33 -5.22
CA HIS A 446 17.85 13.62 -5.85
C HIS A 446 19.12 14.22 -5.25
N LYS A 447 20.06 14.53 -6.11
CA LYS A 447 21.33 15.15 -5.73
C LYS A 447 21.42 16.54 -6.32
N GLN A 448 21.48 17.56 -5.47
CA GLN A 448 21.80 18.91 -5.92
C GLN A 448 23.28 19.01 -6.34
N ASN A 449 23.61 19.97 -7.20
CA ASN A 449 24.96 20.12 -7.73
C ASN A 449 26.05 20.33 -6.66
N THR A 450 25.67 20.83 -5.50
CA THR A 450 26.58 21.13 -4.37
C THR A 450 26.56 20.06 -3.28
N SER A 451 25.72 19.03 -3.41
CA SER A 451 25.62 17.95 -2.43
C SER A 451 26.35 16.70 -2.89
N GLU A 452 26.74 15.87 -1.95
CA GLU A 452 27.40 14.60 -2.20
C GLU A 452 26.68 13.47 -1.47
N ILE A 453 26.50 12.33 -2.15
CA ILE A 453 25.93 11.12 -1.55
C ILE A 453 27.08 10.13 -1.41
N LYS A 454 27.27 9.63 -0.19
CA LYS A 454 28.24 8.58 0.11
C LYS A 454 27.52 7.33 0.58
N VAL A 455 27.91 6.19 0.04
CA VAL A 455 27.39 4.90 0.39
C VAL A 455 28.46 4.13 1.15
N LEU A 456 28.10 3.65 2.32
CA LEU A 456 28.96 2.82 3.16
C LEU A 456 28.27 1.48 3.42
N PHE A 457 29.04 0.48 3.76
CA PHE A 457 28.53 -0.83 4.15
C PHE A 457 29.39 -1.43 5.23
N LYS A 458 28.82 -2.41 5.95
CA LYS A 458 29.57 -3.34 6.78
C LYS A 458 29.00 -4.74 6.61
N THR A 459 29.84 -5.74 6.65
CA THR A 459 29.46 -7.15 6.50
C THR A 459 30.19 -8.01 7.50
N LEU A 460 29.50 -9.03 8.00
CA LEU A 460 30.10 -10.06 8.82
C LEU A 460 30.05 -11.38 8.06
N ARG A 461 31.19 -12.06 7.98
CA ARG A 461 31.28 -13.38 7.39
C ARG A 461 30.81 -14.45 8.38
N THR A 462 30.22 -15.52 7.88
CA THR A 462 29.75 -16.63 8.72
C THR A 462 30.87 -17.32 9.52
N SER A 463 32.12 -17.17 9.09
CA SER A 463 33.29 -17.72 9.76
C SER A 463 33.96 -16.73 10.73
N ASP A 464 33.47 -15.52 10.82
CA ASP A 464 34.03 -14.49 11.68
C ASP A 464 33.33 -14.54 13.05
N SER A 465 34.13 -14.50 14.12
CA SER A 465 33.64 -14.49 15.49
C SER A 465 33.47 -13.08 16.07
N SER A 466 33.73 -12.05 15.28
CA SER A 466 33.55 -10.65 15.70
C SER A 466 32.08 -10.33 15.93
N ASP A 467 31.78 -9.40 16.82
CA ASP A 467 30.45 -8.84 16.92
C ASP A 467 30.18 -7.93 15.71
N PHE A 468 28.99 -8.05 15.12
CA PHE A 468 28.60 -7.21 13.98
C PHE A 468 28.62 -5.73 14.34
N ASP A 469 28.34 -5.37 15.58
CA ASP A 469 28.31 -3.99 16.03
C ASP A 469 29.72 -3.38 16.16
N ASP A 470 30.74 -4.21 16.38
CA ASP A 470 32.14 -3.79 16.46
C ASP A 470 32.80 -3.56 15.08
N ILE A 471 32.13 -3.96 13.98
CA ILE A 471 32.67 -3.81 12.62
C ILE A 471 32.48 -2.37 12.15
N GLY A 472 33.54 -1.74 11.71
CA GLY A 472 33.50 -0.41 11.12
C GLY A 472 32.82 -0.40 9.73
N TYR A 473 32.27 0.75 9.36
CA TYR A 473 31.76 0.97 8.01
C TYR A 473 32.90 1.22 7.03
N GLU A 474 32.77 0.63 5.85
CA GLU A 474 33.67 0.83 4.72
C GLU A 474 32.92 1.54 3.57
N PHE A 475 33.66 2.29 2.77
CA PHE A 475 33.09 2.91 1.58
C PHE A 475 32.70 1.84 0.56
N PHE A 476 31.48 1.98 0.03
CA PHE A 476 31.08 1.24 -1.15
C PHE A 476 31.84 1.80 -2.37
N ASN A 477 32.35 0.95 -3.21
CA ASN A 477 33.38 1.34 -4.21
C ASN A 477 34.64 1.92 -3.51
N THR A 478 35.45 2.69 -4.20
CA THR A 478 36.70 3.22 -3.65
C THR A 478 36.54 4.48 -2.81
N ASP A 479 35.44 5.21 -3.00
CA ASP A 479 35.21 6.55 -2.42
C ASP A 479 33.78 6.76 -1.91
N GLY A 480 32.98 5.71 -1.89
CA GLY A 480 31.57 5.77 -1.51
C GLY A 480 30.65 6.38 -2.57
N SER A 481 31.14 6.70 -3.75
CA SER A 481 30.29 7.18 -4.83
C SER A 481 29.32 6.09 -5.29
N PRO A 482 28.08 6.45 -5.62
CA PRO A 482 27.05 5.51 -6.06
C PRO A 482 27.35 4.89 -7.43
#